data_d18ce690e50445e052c6879e828d1dbf
#
_entry.id   d18ce690e50445e052c6879e828d1dbf
#
_cell.length_a   1.000
_cell.length_b   1.000
_cell.length_c   1.000
_cell.angle_alpha   90.00
_cell.angle_beta   90.00
_cell.angle_gamma   90.00
#
_symmetry.space_group_name_H-M   'P 1'
#
loop_
_entity.id
_entity.type
_entity.pdbx_description
1 polymer ?
#
loop_
_entity_poly.entity_id
_entity_poly.type
_entity_poly.pdbx_seq_one_letter_code
_entity_poly.pdbx_strand_id
1 'polypeptide(L)'
;MRVEQKQFERYKKMKNVYEMNGYEYKQLYSCNAMVNKLGLISYHTVIVAIDEQNDKVIMNLYHSNTTMSHVRKYIGYLRECGKNDLADKVNACYRECIASHISRVEWHNGVGVVVCE
;
A
#
# COMPACT_ATOMS: atom_id res chain seq x y z
N MET A 1 -1.92 -11.54 -3.59
CA MET A 1 -3.36 -11.17 -3.52
C MET A 1 -3.55 -9.76 -4.03
N ARG A 2 -4.62 -9.56 -4.73
CA ARG A 2 -4.93 -8.25 -5.28
C ARG A 2 -6.09 -7.62 -4.51
N VAL A 3 -5.90 -6.39 -4.05
CA VAL A 3 -6.93 -5.62 -3.37
C VAL A 3 -7.69 -4.81 -4.41
N GLU A 4 -9.01 -4.94 -4.43
CA GLU A 4 -9.87 -4.27 -5.39
C GLU A 4 -10.57 -3.07 -4.75
N GLN A 5 -10.64 -1.96 -5.48
CA GLN A 5 -11.38 -0.77 -5.08
C GLN A 5 -12.84 -1.11 -4.74
N LYS A 6 -13.42 -1.96 -5.55
CA LYS A 6 -14.78 -2.43 -5.41
C LYS A 6 -15.03 -3.16 -4.09
N GLN A 7 -14.05 -3.96 -3.65
CA GLN A 7 -14.13 -4.67 -2.37
C GLN A 7 -14.09 -3.68 -1.21
N PHE A 8 -13.26 -2.66 -1.32
CA PHE A 8 -13.18 -1.63 -0.30
C PHE A 8 -14.54 -0.95 -0.09
N GLU A 9 -15.23 -0.60 -1.14
CA GLU A 9 -16.54 0.06 -1.06
C GLU A 9 -17.60 -0.81 -0.43
N ARG A 10 -17.49 -2.14 -0.52
CA ARG A 10 -18.41 -3.08 0.10
C ARG A 10 -18.33 -3.06 1.62
N TYR A 11 -17.17 -2.76 2.15
CA TYR A 11 -16.91 -2.76 3.59
C TYR A 11 -16.86 -1.33 4.10
N LYS A 12 -17.93 -0.60 3.87
CA LYS A 12 -17.99 0.81 4.23
C LYS A 12 -17.64 1.03 5.69
N LYS A 13 -17.08 2.18 5.96
CA LYS A 13 -16.59 2.51 7.28
C LYS A 13 -17.70 2.40 8.35
N MET A 14 -17.30 1.86 9.48
CA MET A 14 -18.04 1.99 10.73
C MET A 14 -17.05 2.60 11.73
N LYS A 15 -17.35 3.81 12.21
CA LYS A 15 -16.48 4.50 13.18
C LYS A 15 -15.05 4.69 12.68
N ASN A 16 -14.88 5.13 11.44
CA ASN A 16 -13.57 5.36 10.80
C ASN A 16 -12.72 4.08 10.63
N VAL A 17 -13.38 2.93 10.63
CA VAL A 17 -12.72 1.64 10.41
C VAL A 17 -13.31 1.00 9.17
N TYR A 18 -12.45 0.45 8.35
CA TYR A 18 -12.81 -0.30 7.15
C TYR A 18 -12.23 -1.69 7.24
N GLU A 19 -12.85 -2.63 6.56
CA GLU A 19 -12.35 -3.99 6.48
C GLU A 19 -12.13 -4.38 5.02
N MET A 20 -10.99 -5.01 4.76
CA MET A 20 -10.67 -5.54 3.44
C MET A 20 -9.74 -6.74 3.64
N ASN A 21 -9.99 -7.82 2.91
CA ASN A 21 -9.19 -9.05 3.02
C ASN A 21 -9.17 -9.63 4.44
N GLY A 22 -10.25 -9.44 5.20
CA GLY A 22 -10.34 -9.93 6.57
C GLY A 22 -9.62 -9.10 7.61
N TYR A 23 -9.05 -7.94 7.22
CA TYR A 23 -8.34 -7.05 8.13
C TYR A 23 -9.02 -5.68 8.17
N GLU A 24 -9.05 -5.09 9.34
CA GLU A 24 -9.59 -3.76 9.51
C GLU A 24 -8.62 -2.71 9.00
N TYR A 25 -9.11 -1.79 8.19
CA TYR A 25 -8.39 -0.59 7.80
C TYR A 25 -8.74 0.54 8.76
N LYS A 26 -7.76 1.32 9.13
CA LYS A 26 -7.95 2.51 9.95
C LYS A 26 -7.29 3.70 9.30
N GLN A 27 -7.69 4.88 9.74
CA GLN A 27 -7.10 6.11 9.22
C GLN A 27 -5.61 6.18 9.56
N LEU A 28 -4.81 6.53 8.56
CA LEU A 28 -3.37 6.72 8.74
C LEU A 28 -3.12 8.12 9.28
N TYR A 29 -2.84 8.21 10.58
CA TYR A 29 -2.66 9.49 11.28
C TYR A 29 -3.88 10.40 11.05
N SER A 30 -3.68 11.64 10.59
CA SER A 30 -4.78 12.59 10.35
C SER A 30 -4.97 12.88 8.86
N CYS A 31 -4.56 11.98 7.97
CA CYS A 31 -4.68 12.19 6.54
C CYS A 31 -5.79 11.33 5.91
N ASN A 32 -6.08 11.60 4.63
CA ASN A 32 -7.14 10.89 3.89
C ASN A 32 -6.62 9.57 3.32
N ALA A 33 -6.03 8.76 4.18
CA ALA A 33 -5.56 7.42 3.83
C ALA A 33 -5.98 6.42 4.89
N MET A 34 -6.28 5.22 4.45
CA MET A 34 -6.65 4.11 5.31
C MET A 34 -5.62 3.01 5.16
N VAL A 35 -5.22 2.43 6.28
CA VAL A 35 -4.15 1.43 6.31
C VAL A 35 -4.50 0.22 7.15
N ASN A 36 -3.89 -0.89 6.80
CA ASN A 36 -3.69 -2.02 7.68
C ASN A 36 -2.31 -2.61 7.36
N LYS A 37 -2.01 -3.80 7.90
CA LYS A 37 -0.70 -4.43 7.66
C LYS A 37 -0.50 -4.92 6.24
N LEU A 38 -1.57 -4.98 5.44
CA LEU A 38 -1.54 -5.55 4.08
C LEU A 38 -1.90 -4.54 2.99
N GLY A 39 -2.07 -3.28 3.32
CA GLY A 39 -2.41 -2.34 2.26
C GLY A 39 -2.57 -0.89 2.69
N LEU A 40 -2.54 -0.03 1.69
CA LEU A 40 -2.74 1.41 1.80
C LEU A 40 -3.78 1.83 0.77
N ILE A 41 -4.79 2.54 1.24
CA ILE A 41 -5.84 3.12 0.38
C ILE A 41 -5.81 4.63 0.57
N SER A 42 -5.62 5.36 -0.52
CA SER A 42 -5.60 6.82 -0.52
C SER A 42 -6.83 7.33 -1.27
N TYR A 43 -7.70 8.05 -0.58
CA TYR A 43 -8.95 8.58 -1.16
C TYR A 43 -9.81 7.54 -1.88
N HIS A 44 -9.89 6.33 -1.45
CA HIS A 44 -10.61 5.22 -2.08
C HIS A 44 -9.85 4.51 -3.20
N THR A 45 -8.59 4.88 -3.45
CA THR A 45 -7.76 4.21 -4.44
C THR A 45 -6.72 3.33 -3.72
N VAL A 46 -6.63 2.09 -4.11
CA VAL A 46 -5.64 1.17 -3.57
C VAL A 46 -4.26 1.55 -4.13
N ILE A 47 -3.35 1.93 -3.24
CA ILE A 47 -2.00 2.33 -3.61
C ILE A 47 -1.01 1.20 -3.37
N VAL A 48 -1.14 0.50 -2.24
CA VAL A 48 -0.27 -0.63 -1.90
C VAL A 48 -1.14 -1.81 -1.52
N ALA A 49 -0.82 -2.96 -2.08
CA ALA A 49 -1.42 -4.23 -1.70
C ALA A 49 -0.32 -5.26 -1.46
N ILE A 50 -0.39 -5.94 -0.33
CA ILE A 50 0.61 -6.92 0.08
C ILE A 50 0.00 -8.31 0.06
N ASP A 51 0.63 -9.22 -0.68
CA ASP A 51 0.26 -10.62 -0.73
C ASP A 51 1.34 -11.43 -0.02
N GLU A 52 1.10 -11.75 1.25
CA GLU A 52 2.08 -12.48 2.07
C GLU A 52 2.29 -13.91 1.58
N GLN A 53 1.25 -14.54 1.04
CA GLN A 53 1.34 -15.94 0.59
C GLN A 53 2.29 -16.10 -0.59
N ASN A 54 2.30 -15.14 -1.50
CA ASN A 54 3.14 -15.18 -2.68
C ASN A 54 4.36 -14.28 -2.57
N ASP A 55 4.59 -13.71 -1.38
CA ASP A 55 5.68 -12.78 -1.09
C ASP A 55 5.77 -11.69 -2.17
N LYS A 56 4.68 -10.96 -2.32
CA LYS A 56 4.50 -9.99 -3.39
C LYS A 56 3.97 -8.68 -2.82
N VAL A 57 4.50 -7.56 -3.27
CA VAL A 57 3.99 -6.23 -2.96
C VAL A 57 3.68 -5.53 -4.26
N ILE A 58 2.48 -5.00 -4.37
CA ILE A 58 2.03 -4.26 -5.55
C ILE A 58 1.86 -2.81 -5.15
N MET A 59 2.47 -1.92 -5.92
CA MET A 59 2.32 -0.48 -5.72
C MET A 59 1.80 0.19 -6.99
N ASN A 60 0.76 1.01 -6.84
CA ASN A 60 0.28 1.91 -7.87
C ASN A 60 0.45 3.34 -7.36
N LEU A 61 1.57 3.96 -7.72
CA LEU A 61 1.88 5.33 -7.32
C LEU A 61 1.48 6.28 -8.47
N TYR A 62 0.52 7.14 -8.22
CA TYR A 62 -0.01 8.04 -9.25
C TYR A 62 0.74 9.37 -9.34
N HIS A 63 1.96 9.43 -8.80
CA HIS A 63 2.86 10.59 -8.87
C HIS A 63 2.24 11.91 -8.38
N SER A 64 1.18 11.86 -7.58
CA SER A 64 0.70 13.05 -6.90
C SER A 64 1.48 13.23 -5.60
N ASN A 65 1.70 14.50 -5.21
CA ASN A 65 2.39 14.80 -3.95
C ASN A 65 1.65 14.18 -2.75
N THR A 66 0.33 14.19 -2.77
CA THR A 66 -0.49 13.62 -1.71
C THR A 66 -0.28 12.11 -1.61
N THR A 67 -0.35 11.39 -2.73
CA THR A 67 -0.14 9.95 -2.75
C THR A 67 1.26 9.57 -2.28
N MET A 68 2.28 10.31 -2.75
CA MET A 68 3.66 10.06 -2.32
C MET A 68 3.83 10.29 -0.83
N SER A 69 3.21 11.33 -0.28
CA SER A 69 3.20 11.57 1.16
C SER A 69 2.55 10.41 1.92
N HIS A 70 1.42 9.90 1.43
CA HIS A 70 0.73 8.79 2.07
C HIS A 70 1.59 7.51 2.06
N VAL A 71 2.30 7.25 0.98
CA VAL A 71 3.21 6.09 0.91
C VAL A 71 4.34 6.20 1.94
N ARG A 72 4.97 7.38 2.05
CA ARG A 72 6.03 7.59 3.04
C ARG A 72 5.50 7.38 4.47
N LYS A 73 4.32 7.88 4.76
CA LYS A 73 3.67 7.70 6.07
C LYS A 73 3.32 6.23 6.33
N TYR A 74 2.89 5.51 5.29
CA TYR A 74 2.59 4.10 5.40
C TYR A 74 3.84 3.28 5.72
N ILE A 75 4.97 3.60 5.09
CA ILE A 75 6.24 2.95 5.40
C ILE A 75 6.59 3.14 6.87
N GLY A 76 6.44 4.35 7.38
CA GLY A 76 6.63 4.64 8.81
C GLY A 76 5.67 3.85 9.71
N TYR A 77 4.42 3.77 9.30
CA TYR A 77 3.42 2.98 10.02
C TYR A 77 3.79 1.49 10.11
N LEU A 78 4.26 0.91 9.01
CA LEU A 78 4.70 -0.49 9.01
C LEU A 78 5.87 -0.70 9.97
N ARG A 79 6.80 0.23 10.03
CA ARG A 79 7.93 0.16 10.97
C ARG A 79 7.45 0.26 12.42
N GLU A 80 6.50 1.13 12.69
CA GLU A 80 5.90 1.24 14.03
C GLU A 80 5.20 -0.05 14.45
N CYS A 81 4.65 -0.80 13.49
CA CYS A 81 4.02 -2.09 13.73
C CYS A 81 5.02 -3.25 13.84
N GLY A 82 6.32 -2.97 13.74
CA GLY A 82 7.35 -4.00 13.76
C GLY A 82 7.46 -4.78 12.45
N LYS A 83 6.87 -4.28 11.37
CA LYS A 83 6.89 -4.93 10.05
C LYS A 83 7.98 -4.33 9.17
N ASN A 84 9.23 -4.38 9.65
CA ASN A 84 10.36 -3.77 8.95
C ASN A 84 10.63 -4.39 7.58
N ASP A 85 10.47 -5.70 7.45
CA ASP A 85 10.65 -6.37 6.15
C ASP A 85 9.65 -5.87 5.12
N LEU A 86 8.39 -5.74 5.50
CA LEU A 86 7.37 -5.20 4.61
C LEU A 86 7.64 -3.72 4.28
N ALA A 87 8.05 -2.95 5.29
CA ALA A 87 8.41 -1.55 5.07
C ALA A 87 9.53 -1.42 4.06
N ASP A 88 10.54 -2.28 4.13
CA ASP A 88 11.66 -2.27 3.19
C ASP A 88 11.21 -2.60 1.77
N LYS A 89 10.33 -3.58 1.61
CA LYS A 89 9.77 -3.95 0.30
C LYS A 89 8.94 -2.82 -0.30
N VAL A 90 8.07 -2.22 0.50
CA VAL A 90 7.25 -1.06 0.05
C VAL A 90 8.15 0.11 -0.32
N ASN A 91 9.19 0.37 0.49
CA ASN A 91 10.13 1.44 0.20
C ASN A 91 10.89 1.20 -1.11
N ALA A 92 11.31 -0.05 -1.36
CA ALA A 92 11.98 -0.40 -2.62
C ALA A 92 11.08 -0.13 -3.82
N CYS A 93 9.81 -0.50 -3.74
CA CYS A 93 8.82 -0.21 -4.79
C CYS A 93 8.66 1.31 -4.99
N TYR A 94 8.54 2.03 -3.90
CA TYR A 94 8.39 3.49 -3.93
C TYR A 94 9.57 4.17 -4.62
N ARG A 95 10.79 3.80 -4.25
CA ARG A 95 12.01 4.36 -4.82
C ARG A 95 12.11 4.06 -6.31
N GLU A 96 11.72 2.86 -6.74
CA GLU A 96 11.72 2.51 -8.16
C GLU A 96 10.72 3.34 -8.96
N CYS A 97 9.52 3.55 -8.43
CA CYS A 97 8.53 4.42 -9.08
C CYS A 97 9.08 5.84 -9.26
N ILE A 98 9.73 6.38 -8.24
CA ILE A 98 10.29 7.74 -8.30
C ILE A 98 11.46 7.80 -9.29
N ALA A 99 12.40 6.86 -9.21
CA ALA A 99 13.60 6.86 -10.03
C ALA A 99 13.31 6.66 -11.51
N SER A 100 12.32 5.85 -11.84
CA SER A 100 12.00 5.44 -13.21
C SER A 100 10.80 6.18 -13.80
N HIS A 101 10.17 7.07 -13.05
CA HIS A 101 8.95 7.81 -13.47
C HIS A 101 7.84 6.89 -13.95
N ILE A 102 7.67 5.74 -13.29
CA ILE A 102 6.62 4.79 -13.60
C ILE A 102 5.59 4.77 -12.48
N SER A 103 4.35 4.39 -12.82
CA SER A 103 3.25 4.41 -11.85
C SER A 103 3.07 3.09 -11.14
N ARG A 104 3.42 1.98 -11.78
CA ARG A 104 3.15 0.67 -11.19
C ARG A 104 4.38 -0.22 -11.17
N VAL A 105 4.67 -0.77 -10.00
CA VAL A 105 5.71 -1.76 -9.81
C VAL A 105 5.21 -2.87 -8.90
N GLU A 106 5.87 -4.02 -8.99
CA GLU A 106 5.65 -5.12 -8.05
C GLU A 106 7.00 -5.59 -7.53
N TRP A 107 7.04 -5.89 -6.25
CA TRP A 107 8.16 -6.58 -5.65
C TRP A 107 7.84 -8.06 -5.60
N HIS A 108 8.77 -8.89 -6.08
CA HIS A 108 8.64 -10.35 -6.09
C HIS A 108 9.82 -10.98 -5.37
N ASN A 109 9.55 -12.02 -4.60
CA ASN A 109 10.57 -12.77 -3.89
C ASN A 109 11.65 -13.28 -4.87
N GLY A 110 12.91 -13.02 -4.54
CA GLY A 110 14.04 -13.48 -5.34
C GLY A 110 14.35 -12.66 -6.58
N VAL A 111 13.47 -11.77 -6.99
CA VAL A 111 13.66 -10.91 -8.18
C VAL A 111 13.88 -9.46 -7.77
N GLY A 112 13.23 -9.01 -6.72
CA GLY A 112 13.21 -7.62 -6.34
C GLY A 112 12.08 -6.87 -7.06
N VAL A 113 12.32 -5.60 -7.40
CA VAL A 113 11.28 -4.76 -7.99
C VAL A 113 11.19 -4.99 -9.50
N VAL A 114 9.97 -5.22 -9.97
CA VAL A 114 9.67 -5.45 -11.38
C VAL A 114 8.70 -4.36 -11.84
N VAL A 115 9.02 -3.76 -12.99
CA VAL A 115 8.16 -2.76 -13.61
C VAL A 115 6.97 -3.47 -14.25
N CYS A 116 5.78 -2.97 -13.97
CA CYS A 116 4.54 -3.49 -14.54
C CYS A 116 3.92 -2.43 -15.45
N GLU A 117 3.59 -2.85 -16.66
CA GLU A 117 2.91 -2.00 -17.61
C GLU A 117 1.42 -2.30 -17.67
#